data_98c05aa011a8aa0c8098ae48d7cb71c7
#
_entry.id   98c05aa011a8aa0c8098ae48d7cb71c7
#
_cell.length_a   1.000
_cell.length_b   1.000
_cell.length_c   1.000
_cell.angle_alpha   90.00
_cell.angle_beta   90.00
_cell.angle_gamma   90.00
#
_symmetry.space_group_name_H-M   'P 1'
#
loop_
_entity.id
_entity.type
_entity.pdbx_description
1 polymer ?
#
loop_
_entity_poly.entity_id
_entity_poly.type
_entity_poly.pdbx_seq_one_letter_code
_entity_poly.pdbx_strand_id
1 'polypeptide(L)'
;MRIIKLFTAQDKMKDKFNDEVKEYGKQNLSMYKRFELSNPLSEFLSITTVAVILLIGGGMVLDNSSDVSASEFIAFIIIFSQVIPPAKTMTTTFNTVQRGLASADRVFEYVDKLDIRESESGDINIESLKKGIEFNNVSFAYDEEDVLKNISFKINKGEKVAIVGPSGGGKSTIIDLLSKFYIVDKGKVLVDGIDISRYNTSQLRNIIGIVTQESILFHDSIRNNISFGDESINEEKIIESAKVANAFKFINSLEDKFDTVIGERGLKLSGGQRQRICIARAIYKDPPILIFDEATSSLDSESESSVQKAIEEVMKNRTSIIIAHRLSTIKNVDKIIVVDNGKIVEIGKHNDLIKSNNVYSKFIKMQNV
;
A
#
# COMPACT_ATOMS: atom_id res chain seq x y z
N MET A 1 -22.56 2.08 5.99
CA MET A 1 -23.96 2.04 6.53
C MET A 1 -24.45 3.38 7.10
N ARG A 2 -23.68 4.13 7.93
CA ARG A 2 -24.15 5.42 8.50
C ARG A 2 -24.51 6.46 7.43
N ILE A 3 -23.67 6.65 6.40
CA ILE A 3 -23.90 7.61 5.31
C ILE A 3 -25.18 7.26 4.53
N ILE A 4 -25.38 5.98 4.17
CA ILE A 4 -26.57 5.54 3.43
C ILE A 4 -27.85 5.87 4.20
N LYS A 5 -27.84 5.66 5.53
CA LYS A 5 -28.99 6.00 6.40
C LYS A 5 -29.16 7.50 6.52
N LEU A 6 -28.08 8.25 6.66
CA LEU A 6 -28.12 9.72 6.81
C LEU A 6 -28.73 10.40 5.57
N PHE A 7 -28.38 9.90 4.38
CA PHE A 7 -28.90 10.42 3.11
C PHE A 7 -30.18 9.71 2.63
N THR A 8 -30.77 8.84 3.45
CA THR A 8 -32.01 8.09 3.12
C THR A 8 -31.91 7.37 1.78
N ALA A 9 -30.70 6.86 1.45
CA ALA A 9 -30.37 6.29 0.15
C ALA A 9 -30.50 4.75 0.10
N GLN A 10 -31.23 4.15 1.06
CA GLN A 10 -31.36 2.69 1.19
C GLN A 10 -31.98 2.05 -0.07
N ASP A 11 -33.06 2.64 -0.58
CA ASP A 11 -33.78 2.08 -1.75
C ASP A 11 -32.90 2.17 -3.00
N LYS A 12 -32.27 3.32 -3.23
CA LYS A 12 -31.33 3.49 -4.34
C LYS A 12 -30.16 2.49 -4.30
N MET A 13 -29.62 2.22 -3.10
CA MET A 13 -28.54 1.23 -2.95
C MET A 13 -29.04 -0.19 -3.11
N LYS A 14 -30.28 -0.48 -2.69
CA LYS A 14 -30.92 -1.78 -2.90
C LYS A 14 -31.18 -2.05 -4.38
N ASP A 15 -31.68 -1.05 -5.12
CA ASP A 15 -31.90 -1.16 -6.54
C ASP A 15 -30.59 -1.41 -7.30
N LYS A 16 -29.54 -0.61 -7.00
CA LYS A 16 -28.21 -0.83 -7.57
C LYS A 16 -27.67 -2.25 -7.26
N PHE A 17 -27.80 -2.71 -6.01
CA PHE A 17 -27.40 -4.06 -5.64
C PHE A 17 -28.20 -5.13 -6.40
N ASN A 18 -29.49 -4.95 -6.53
CA ASN A 18 -30.35 -5.89 -7.27
C ASN A 18 -29.98 -5.96 -8.77
N ASP A 19 -29.60 -4.84 -9.38
CA ASP A 19 -29.19 -4.80 -10.76
C ASP A 19 -27.83 -5.51 -10.97
N GLU A 20 -26.88 -5.27 -10.10
CA GLU A 20 -25.58 -5.99 -10.08
C GLU A 20 -25.78 -7.51 -9.88
N VAL A 21 -26.66 -7.90 -8.96
CA VAL A 21 -26.98 -9.33 -8.74
C VAL A 21 -27.65 -9.95 -9.95
N LYS A 22 -28.57 -9.24 -10.63
CA LYS A 22 -29.20 -9.73 -11.87
C LYS A 22 -28.18 -9.90 -13.00
N GLU A 23 -27.27 -8.92 -13.15
CA GLU A 23 -26.22 -9.00 -14.17
C GLU A 23 -25.27 -10.17 -13.89
N TYR A 24 -24.79 -10.30 -12.64
CA TYR A 24 -23.99 -11.44 -12.19
C TYR A 24 -24.71 -12.77 -12.41
N GLY A 25 -26.02 -12.84 -12.12
CA GLY A 25 -26.85 -14.01 -12.36
C GLY A 25 -26.93 -14.38 -13.84
N LYS A 26 -27.07 -13.40 -14.74
CA LYS A 26 -27.07 -13.63 -16.19
C LYS A 26 -25.73 -14.16 -16.71
N GLN A 27 -24.62 -13.58 -16.22
CA GLN A 27 -23.27 -14.00 -16.60
C GLN A 27 -22.99 -15.43 -16.13
N ASN A 28 -23.30 -15.75 -14.87
CA ASN A 28 -23.17 -17.09 -14.34
C ASN A 28 -24.04 -18.11 -15.08
N LEU A 29 -25.30 -17.78 -15.32
CA LEU A 29 -26.20 -18.67 -16.05
C LEU A 29 -25.67 -18.95 -17.46
N SER A 30 -25.15 -17.96 -18.17
CA SER A 30 -24.53 -18.11 -19.48
C SER A 30 -23.30 -19.02 -19.43
N MET A 31 -22.46 -18.86 -18.43
CA MET A 31 -21.28 -19.69 -18.19
C MET A 31 -21.69 -21.15 -17.91
N TYR A 32 -22.61 -21.35 -16.96
CA TYR A 32 -23.11 -22.69 -16.62
C TYR A 32 -23.79 -23.39 -17.80
N LYS A 33 -24.63 -22.69 -18.57
CA LYS A 33 -25.26 -23.27 -19.78
C LYS A 33 -24.21 -23.79 -20.76
N ARG A 34 -23.15 -23.02 -21.03
CA ARG A 34 -22.09 -23.48 -21.97
C ARG A 34 -21.32 -24.67 -21.40
N PHE A 35 -21.11 -24.71 -20.11
CA PHE A 35 -20.36 -25.76 -19.44
C PHE A 35 -21.16 -27.07 -19.37
N GLU A 36 -22.41 -26.98 -18.93
CA GLU A 36 -23.29 -28.16 -18.77
C GLU A 36 -23.75 -28.75 -20.11
N LEU A 37 -23.86 -27.95 -21.19
CA LEU A 37 -24.16 -28.45 -22.52
C LEU A 37 -23.06 -29.34 -23.11
N SER A 38 -21.84 -29.20 -22.67
CA SER A 38 -20.68 -29.98 -23.15
C SER A 38 -20.87 -31.48 -22.86
N ASN A 39 -21.40 -31.85 -21.70
CA ASN A 39 -21.59 -33.26 -21.31
C ASN A 39 -22.65 -33.97 -22.12
N PRO A 40 -23.91 -33.49 -22.25
CA PRO A 40 -24.94 -34.12 -23.05
C PRO A 40 -24.56 -34.21 -24.55
N LEU A 41 -23.91 -33.17 -25.07
CA LEU A 41 -23.46 -33.16 -26.46
C LEU A 41 -22.39 -34.22 -26.71
N SER A 42 -21.40 -34.36 -25.83
CA SER A 42 -20.39 -35.43 -25.91
C SER A 42 -21.02 -36.82 -25.82
N GLU A 43 -22.01 -37.00 -24.95
CA GLU A 43 -22.73 -38.27 -24.80
C GLU A 43 -23.55 -38.63 -26.04
N PHE A 44 -24.30 -37.67 -26.59
CA PHE A 44 -25.04 -37.84 -27.83
C PHE A 44 -24.11 -38.22 -28.99
N LEU A 45 -23.00 -37.51 -29.17
CA LEU A 45 -22.01 -37.83 -30.20
C LEU A 45 -21.42 -39.23 -30.02
N SER A 46 -21.08 -39.59 -28.77
CA SER A 46 -20.54 -40.94 -28.47
C SER A 46 -21.50 -42.05 -28.77
N ILE A 47 -22.78 -41.92 -28.37
CA ILE A 47 -23.82 -42.92 -28.66
C ILE A 47 -24.08 -43.01 -30.18
N THR A 48 -24.12 -41.85 -30.86
CA THR A 48 -24.32 -41.82 -32.32
C THR A 48 -23.15 -42.53 -33.03
N THR A 49 -21.91 -42.28 -32.60
CA THR A 49 -20.73 -42.94 -33.17
C THR A 49 -20.79 -44.47 -33.00
N VAL A 50 -21.14 -44.95 -31.80
CA VAL A 50 -21.30 -46.39 -31.54
C VAL A 50 -22.43 -46.98 -32.39
N ALA A 51 -23.57 -46.30 -32.52
CA ALA A 51 -24.68 -46.75 -33.35
C ALA A 51 -24.29 -46.86 -34.84
N VAL A 52 -23.56 -45.88 -35.37
CA VAL A 52 -23.07 -45.91 -36.76
C VAL A 52 -22.08 -47.10 -36.97
N ILE A 53 -21.16 -47.31 -36.03
CA ILE A 53 -20.22 -48.44 -36.06
C ILE A 53 -20.98 -49.79 -36.04
N LEU A 54 -22.00 -49.90 -35.19
CA LEU A 54 -22.84 -51.12 -35.11
C LEU A 54 -23.61 -51.37 -36.42
N LEU A 55 -24.21 -50.34 -37.04
CA LEU A 55 -24.97 -50.48 -38.30
C LEU A 55 -24.06 -50.87 -39.47
N ILE A 56 -22.93 -50.15 -39.64
CA ILE A 56 -22.02 -50.38 -40.75
C ILE A 56 -21.22 -51.67 -40.52
N GLY A 57 -20.58 -51.82 -39.39
CA GLY A 57 -19.75 -53.00 -39.10
C GLY A 57 -20.54 -54.26 -38.89
N GLY A 58 -21.72 -54.18 -38.28
CA GLY A 58 -22.64 -55.29 -38.16
C GLY A 58 -23.17 -55.78 -39.57
N GLY A 59 -23.47 -54.83 -40.45
CA GLY A 59 -23.80 -55.15 -41.83
C GLY A 59 -22.69 -55.88 -42.58
N MET A 60 -21.45 -55.42 -42.46
CA MET A 60 -20.26 -56.03 -43.08
C MET A 60 -19.99 -57.45 -42.57
N VAL A 61 -20.20 -57.71 -41.27
CA VAL A 61 -20.06 -59.07 -40.70
C VAL A 61 -21.17 -59.99 -41.12
N LEU A 62 -22.43 -59.53 -41.23
CA LEU A 62 -23.58 -60.34 -41.61
C LEU A 62 -23.58 -60.70 -43.12
N ASP A 63 -23.14 -59.79 -43.98
CA ASP A 63 -23.04 -59.99 -45.41
C ASP A 63 -21.80 -60.76 -45.87
N ASN A 64 -20.98 -61.26 -44.97
CA ASN A 64 -19.65 -61.85 -45.25
C ASN A 64 -18.81 -61.04 -46.25
N SER A 65 -18.99 -59.72 -46.22
CA SER A 65 -18.28 -58.78 -47.12
C SER A 65 -16.89 -58.34 -46.56
N SER A 66 -16.51 -58.87 -45.42
CA SER A 66 -15.22 -58.60 -44.76
C SER A 66 -14.64 -59.87 -44.14
N ASP A 67 -13.29 -59.95 -44.00
CA ASP A 67 -12.58 -61.06 -43.32
C ASP A 67 -12.70 -60.99 -41.78
N VAL A 68 -13.49 -60.04 -41.24
CA VAL A 68 -13.65 -59.80 -39.79
C VAL A 68 -14.74 -60.73 -39.24
N SER A 69 -14.32 -61.58 -38.26
CA SER A 69 -15.29 -62.44 -37.59
C SER A 69 -16.21 -61.73 -36.62
N ALA A 70 -17.41 -62.28 -36.34
CA ALA A 70 -18.29 -61.69 -35.32
C ALA A 70 -17.67 -61.49 -33.96
N SER A 71 -16.76 -62.38 -33.52
CA SER A 71 -16.03 -62.30 -32.26
C SER A 71 -15.05 -61.14 -32.22
N GLU A 72 -14.34 -60.90 -33.33
CA GLU A 72 -13.40 -59.78 -33.45
C GLU A 72 -14.14 -58.42 -33.46
N PHE A 73 -15.32 -58.37 -34.14
CA PHE A 73 -16.15 -57.19 -34.14
C PHE A 73 -16.69 -56.86 -32.74
N ILE A 74 -17.16 -57.84 -32.00
CA ILE A 74 -17.59 -57.64 -30.58
C ILE A 74 -16.42 -57.17 -29.72
N ALA A 75 -15.24 -57.78 -29.84
CA ALA A 75 -14.06 -57.37 -29.12
C ALA A 75 -13.66 -55.93 -29.43
N PHE A 76 -13.75 -55.54 -30.74
CA PHE A 76 -13.52 -54.13 -31.16
C PHE A 76 -14.48 -53.16 -30.48
N ILE A 77 -15.79 -53.46 -30.43
CA ILE A 77 -16.79 -52.61 -29.81
C ILE A 77 -16.49 -52.42 -28.29
N ILE A 78 -16.14 -53.52 -27.62
CA ILE A 78 -15.79 -53.47 -26.19
C ILE A 78 -14.58 -52.57 -25.96
N ILE A 79 -13.51 -52.74 -26.74
CA ILE A 79 -12.31 -51.92 -26.63
C ILE A 79 -12.62 -50.46 -26.97
N PHE A 80 -13.35 -50.21 -28.06
CA PHE A 80 -13.71 -48.86 -28.47
C PHE A 80 -14.56 -48.15 -27.43
N SER A 81 -15.51 -48.83 -26.79
CA SER A 81 -16.34 -48.27 -25.71
C SER A 81 -15.51 -47.81 -24.50
N GLN A 82 -14.35 -48.43 -24.25
CA GLN A 82 -13.45 -48.07 -23.16
C GLN A 82 -12.63 -46.80 -23.48
N VAL A 83 -12.53 -46.37 -24.72
CA VAL A 83 -11.82 -45.14 -25.12
C VAL A 83 -12.68 -43.90 -24.86
N ILE A 84 -14.01 -44.02 -24.83
CA ILE A 84 -14.94 -42.90 -24.66
C ILE A 84 -14.78 -42.18 -23.30
N PRO A 85 -14.72 -42.87 -22.12
CA PRO A 85 -14.55 -42.23 -20.82
C PRO A 85 -13.26 -41.40 -20.69
N PRO A 86 -12.07 -41.91 -21.07
CA PRO A 86 -10.84 -41.09 -21.05
C PRO A 86 -10.92 -39.86 -21.93
N ALA A 87 -11.50 -39.97 -23.15
CA ALA A 87 -11.67 -38.83 -24.05
C ALA A 87 -12.57 -37.72 -23.45
N LYS A 88 -13.66 -38.12 -22.78
CA LYS A 88 -14.54 -37.21 -22.04
C LYS A 88 -13.80 -36.54 -20.87
N THR A 89 -12.99 -37.32 -20.13
CA THR A 89 -12.19 -36.76 -19.01
C THR A 89 -11.14 -35.76 -19.48
N MET A 90 -10.49 -35.99 -20.62
CA MET A 90 -9.56 -35.03 -21.21
C MET A 90 -10.23 -33.68 -21.48
N THR A 91 -11.44 -33.65 -22.04
CA THR A 91 -12.15 -32.40 -22.30
C THR A 91 -12.49 -31.64 -21.03
N THR A 92 -12.94 -32.30 -19.97
CA THR A 92 -13.26 -31.67 -18.69
C THR A 92 -12.01 -31.19 -17.99
N THR A 93 -10.92 -31.97 -18.05
CA THR A 93 -9.62 -31.57 -17.49
C THR A 93 -9.06 -30.34 -18.18
N PHE A 94 -9.11 -30.27 -19.51
CA PHE A 94 -8.66 -29.11 -20.27
C PHE A 94 -9.40 -27.83 -19.83
N ASN A 95 -10.73 -27.90 -19.70
CA ASN A 95 -11.54 -26.80 -19.22
C ASN A 95 -11.16 -26.37 -17.77
N THR A 96 -10.83 -27.32 -16.91
CA THR A 96 -10.40 -27.04 -15.53
C THR A 96 -9.03 -26.36 -15.50
N VAL A 97 -8.09 -26.82 -16.33
CA VAL A 97 -6.76 -26.18 -16.49
C VAL A 97 -6.89 -24.75 -16.98
N GLN A 98 -7.73 -24.49 -18.00
CA GLN A 98 -7.96 -23.14 -18.52
C GLN A 98 -8.50 -22.17 -17.43
N ARG A 99 -9.40 -22.65 -16.56
CA ARG A 99 -9.86 -21.84 -15.42
C ARG A 99 -8.75 -21.60 -14.39
N GLY A 100 -7.94 -22.62 -14.14
CA GLY A 100 -6.78 -22.51 -13.25
C GLY A 100 -5.80 -21.45 -13.75
N LEU A 101 -5.49 -21.47 -15.05
CA LEU A 101 -4.62 -20.47 -15.68
C LEU A 101 -5.19 -19.06 -15.55
N ALA A 102 -6.47 -18.85 -15.89
CA ALA A 102 -7.12 -17.55 -15.75
C ALA A 102 -7.15 -17.02 -14.30
N SER A 103 -7.17 -17.91 -13.31
CA SER A 103 -7.07 -17.53 -11.89
C SER A 103 -5.63 -17.22 -11.50
N ALA A 104 -4.67 -17.98 -12.01
CA ALA A 104 -3.25 -17.75 -11.82
C ALA A 104 -2.81 -16.39 -12.41
N ASP A 105 -3.25 -16.08 -13.64
CA ASP A 105 -2.96 -14.80 -14.29
C ASP A 105 -3.38 -13.59 -13.42
N ARG A 106 -4.55 -13.67 -12.79
CA ARG A 106 -5.00 -12.61 -11.87
C ARG A 106 -4.10 -12.49 -10.64
N VAL A 107 -3.66 -13.61 -10.08
CA VAL A 107 -2.75 -13.59 -8.92
C VAL A 107 -1.41 -12.98 -9.32
N PHE A 108 -0.84 -13.43 -10.45
CA PHE A 108 0.44 -12.89 -10.95
C PHE A 108 0.33 -11.43 -11.36
N GLU A 109 -0.79 -10.98 -11.93
CA GLU A 109 -1.00 -9.56 -12.20
C GLU A 109 -0.86 -8.68 -10.95
N TYR A 110 -1.33 -9.16 -9.78
CA TYR A 110 -1.12 -8.44 -8.51
C TYR A 110 0.32 -8.54 -8.01
N VAL A 111 0.91 -9.73 -8.07
CA VAL A 111 2.30 -9.95 -7.63
C VAL A 111 3.26 -9.11 -8.47
N ASP A 112 3.14 -9.15 -9.79
CA ASP A 112 3.99 -8.40 -10.71
C ASP A 112 3.81 -6.88 -10.58
N LYS A 113 2.58 -6.40 -10.29
CA LYS A 113 2.34 -4.98 -10.04
C LYS A 113 2.94 -4.49 -8.72
N LEU A 114 3.04 -5.33 -7.71
CA LEU A 114 3.66 -4.97 -6.43
C LEU A 114 5.19 -4.78 -6.55
N ASP A 115 5.83 -5.52 -7.46
CA ASP A 115 7.30 -5.43 -7.67
C ASP A 115 7.75 -4.25 -8.54
N ILE A 116 6.84 -3.62 -9.29
CA ILE A 116 7.22 -2.68 -10.38
C ILE A 116 7.77 -1.33 -9.87
N ARG A 117 7.66 -0.96 -8.58
CA ARG A 117 8.08 0.36 -8.11
C ARG A 117 8.98 0.38 -6.88
N GLU A 118 9.27 -0.74 -6.24
CA GLU A 118 10.37 -0.77 -5.27
C GLU A 118 11.71 -0.73 -6.02
N SER A 119 12.48 0.32 -5.76
CA SER A 119 13.83 0.41 -6.30
C SER A 119 14.64 -0.78 -5.81
N GLU A 120 15.37 -1.43 -6.72
CA GLU A 120 16.33 -2.48 -6.36
C GLU A 120 17.17 -2.02 -5.16
N SER A 121 17.35 -2.92 -4.20
CA SER A 121 18.18 -2.63 -3.04
C SER A 121 19.62 -2.51 -3.49
N GLY A 122 20.26 -1.38 -3.18
CA GLY A 122 21.68 -1.23 -3.41
C GLY A 122 22.51 -2.00 -2.38
N ASP A 123 23.82 -2.03 -2.58
CA ASP A 123 24.78 -2.83 -1.79
C ASP A 123 25.41 -2.05 -0.62
N ILE A 124 25.24 -0.73 -0.57
CA ILE A 124 25.87 0.11 0.44
C ILE A 124 25.05 0.13 1.71
N ASN A 125 25.65 -0.24 2.82
CA ASN A 125 25.03 -0.16 4.14
C ASN A 125 25.20 1.24 4.74
N ILE A 126 24.20 1.69 5.52
CA ILE A 126 24.24 2.94 6.28
C ILE A 126 23.67 2.70 7.68
N GLU A 127 24.45 3.09 8.70
CA GLU A 127 24.07 2.93 10.11
C GLU A 127 23.67 4.26 10.76
N SER A 128 24.17 5.38 10.26
CA SER A 128 23.90 6.70 10.82
C SER A 128 24.09 7.81 9.79
N LEU A 129 23.48 8.96 10.00
CA LEU A 129 23.68 10.17 9.21
C LEU A 129 24.93 10.92 9.68
N LYS A 130 25.88 11.21 8.76
CA LYS A 130 27.15 11.87 9.06
C LYS A 130 27.19 13.34 8.62
N LYS A 131 26.73 13.65 7.40
CA LYS A 131 26.80 14.99 6.78
C LYS A 131 25.42 15.62 6.61
N GLY A 132 24.48 14.90 6.00
CA GLY A 132 23.15 15.42 5.70
C GLY A 132 22.51 14.82 4.46
N ILE A 133 21.46 15.49 3.99
CA ILE A 133 20.59 15.08 2.88
C ILE A 133 20.66 16.17 1.81
N GLU A 134 20.72 15.80 0.53
CA GLU A 134 20.73 16.73 -0.58
C GLU A 134 19.86 16.23 -1.73
N PHE A 135 18.95 17.08 -2.19
CA PHE A 135 18.22 16.91 -3.44
C PHE A 135 18.92 17.72 -4.52
N ASN A 136 19.26 17.09 -5.63
CA ASN A 136 20.02 17.71 -6.72
C ASN A 136 19.27 17.57 -8.04
N ASN A 137 18.64 18.66 -8.50
CA ASN A 137 17.87 18.77 -9.73
C ASN A 137 16.80 17.64 -9.88
N VAL A 138 16.12 17.30 -8.80
CA VAL A 138 15.15 16.19 -8.76
C VAL A 138 13.86 16.57 -9.45
N SER A 139 13.43 15.75 -10.41
CA SER A 139 12.08 15.76 -10.99
C SER A 139 11.46 14.39 -10.85
N PHE A 140 10.14 14.37 -10.66
CA PHE A 140 9.40 13.13 -10.45
C PHE A 140 7.92 13.27 -10.86
N ALA A 141 7.38 12.22 -11.47
CA ALA A 141 5.96 12.05 -11.80
C ALA A 141 5.43 10.72 -11.26
N TYR A 142 4.17 10.67 -10.81
CA TYR A 142 3.52 9.38 -10.47
C TYR A 142 3.09 8.63 -11.72
N ASP A 143 2.61 9.35 -12.72
CA ASP A 143 2.21 8.86 -14.04
C ASP A 143 2.78 9.80 -15.12
N GLU A 144 1.95 10.53 -15.88
CA GLU A 144 2.39 11.43 -16.94
C GLU A 144 2.64 12.88 -16.48
N GLU A 145 2.09 13.29 -15.32
CA GLU A 145 2.21 14.67 -14.85
C GLU A 145 3.35 14.83 -13.83
N ASP A 146 4.27 15.76 -14.11
CA ASP A 146 5.37 16.12 -13.21
C ASP A 146 4.86 16.74 -11.91
N VAL A 147 5.02 16.01 -10.80
CA VAL A 147 4.70 16.48 -9.43
C VAL A 147 5.84 17.30 -8.84
N LEU A 148 7.09 16.91 -9.09
CA LEU A 148 8.29 17.67 -8.72
C LEU A 148 9.07 18.07 -9.96
N LYS A 149 9.50 19.34 -10.00
CA LYS A 149 10.11 19.96 -11.18
C LYS A 149 11.44 20.62 -10.81
N ASN A 150 12.54 19.88 -11.01
CA ASN A 150 13.91 20.37 -10.85
C ASN A 150 14.17 20.97 -9.46
N ILE A 151 13.81 20.27 -8.38
CA ILE A 151 14.02 20.73 -7.01
C ILE A 151 15.47 20.47 -6.56
N SER A 152 16.05 21.47 -5.90
CA SER A 152 17.40 21.38 -5.34
C SER A 152 17.45 22.06 -3.99
N PHE A 153 17.87 21.33 -2.94
CA PHE A 153 18.07 21.86 -1.60
C PHE A 153 18.97 20.92 -0.78
N LYS A 154 19.46 21.42 0.33
CA LYS A 154 20.30 20.67 1.25
C LYS A 154 19.84 20.83 2.69
N ILE A 155 19.90 19.74 3.45
CA ILE A 155 19.65 19.66 4.89
C ILE A 155 20.92 19.13 5.56
N ASN A 156 21.49 19.89 6.49
CA ASN A 156 22.67 19.46 7.21
C ASN A 156 22.28 18.53 8.39
N LYS A 157 23.21 17.71 8.84
CA LYS A 157 23.02 16.90 10.04
C LYS A 157 22.63 17.77 11.22
N GLY A 158 21.58 17.38 11.96
CA GLY A 158 21.06 18.11 13.12
C GLY A 158 20.20 19.33 12.78
N GLU A 159 20.03 19.68 11.50
CA GLU A 159 19.20 20.80 11.06
C GLU A 159 17.71 20.41 11.10
N LYS A 160 16.88 21.34 11.57
CA LYS A 160 15.41 21.24 11.57
C LYS A 160 14.87 22.01 10.39
N VAL A 161 14.22 21.35 9.47
CA VAL A 161 13.72 21.97 8.24
C VAL A 161 12.22 21.79 8.11
N ALA A 162 11.50 22.90 7.87
CA ALA A 162 10.09 22.85 7.54
C ALA A 162 9.89 22.91 6.00
N ILE A 163 9.06 22.04 5.45
CA ILE A 163 8.60 22.10 4.07
C ILE A 163 7.15 22.60 4.11
N VAL A 164 6.89 23.73 3.48
CA VAL A 164 5.58 24.41 3.49
C VAL A 164 5.09 24.72 2.08
N GLY A 165 3.79 24.90 1.92
CA GLY A 165 3.18 25.25 0.63
C GLY A 165 1.75 24.72 0.52
N PRO A 166 1.05 25.01 -0.58
CA PRO A 166 -0.32 24.57 -0.82
C PRO A 166 -0.44 23.03 -0.87
N SER A 167 -1.66 22.52 -0.62
CA SER A 167 -1.95 21.09 -0.82
C SER A 167 -1.72 20.70 -2.29
N GLY A 168 -1.19 19.50 -2.52
CA GLY A 168 -0.82 19.05 -3.86
C GLY A 168 0.49 19.63 -4.41
N GLY A 169 1.19 20.49 -3.66
CA GLY A 169 2.46 21.11 -4.11
C GLY A 169 3.65 20.17 -4.20
N GLY A 170 3.55 18.87 -3.84
CA GLY A 170 4.63 17.90 -3.91
C GLY A 170 5.39 17.66 -2.60
N LYS A 171 4.90 18.20 -1.46
CA LYS A 171 5.60 18.10 -0.15
C LYS A 171 5.79 16.65 0.33
N SER A 172 4.73 15.84 0.34
CA SER A 172 4.79 14.43 0.76
C SER A 172 5.61 13.59 -0.23
N THR A 173 5.58 13.93 -1.52
CA THR A 173 6.40 13.28 -2.55
C THR A 173 7.91 13.42 -2.26
N ILE A 174 8.36 14.54 -1.69
CA ILE A 174 9.77 14.73 -1.27
C ILE A 174 10.13 13.70 -0.19
N ILE A 175 9.23 13.44 0.76
CA ILE A 175 9.42 12.44 1.82
C ILE A 175 9.42 11.02 1.24
N ASP A 176 8.50 10.74 0.34
CA ASP A 176 8.37 9.43 -0.31
C ASP A 176 9.63 9.07 -1.10
N LEU A 177 10.21 10.04 -1.82
CA LEU A 177 11.47 9.86 -2.53
C LEU A 177 12.65 9.65 -1.58
N LEU A 178 12.75 10.43 -0.48
CA LEU A 178 13.79 10.25 0.52
C LEU A 178 13.73 8.87 1.18
N SER A 179 12.50 8.38 1.41
CA SER A 179 12.24 7.06 2.02
C SER A 179 12.36 5.90 1.02
N LYS A 180 12.72 6.23 -0.24
CA LYS A 180 12.89 5.26 -1.32
C LYS A 180 11.63 4.42 -1.57
N PHE A 181 10.41 5.03 -1.44
CA PHE A 181 9.16 4.43 -1.87
C PHE A 181 8.96 4.52 -3.38
N TYR A 182 9.62 5.49 -4.02
CA TYR A 182 9.62 5.69 -5.47
C TYR A 182 11.04 5.94 -5.97
N ILE A 183 11.26 5.64 -7.25
CA ILE A 183 12.52 5.92 -7.96
C ILE A 183 12.46 7.34 -8.51
N VAL A 184 13.56 8.06 -8.44
CA VAL A 184 13.70 9.42 -9.00
C VAL A 184 13.81 9.34 -10.52
N ASP A 185 12.99 10.08 -11.26
CA ASP A 185 13.01 10.08 -12.72
C ASP A 185 14.23 10.85 -13.27
N LYS A 186 14.51 12.04 -12.72
CA LYS A 186 15.63 12.90 -13.09
C LYS A 186 16.27 13.50 -11.86
N GLY A 187 17.58 13.71 -11.90
CA GLY A 187 18.35 14.21 -10.79
C GLY A 187 18.75 13.11 -9.79
N LYS A 188 19.10 13.50 -8.56
CA LYS A 188 19.56 12.56 -7.52
C LYS A 188 19.14 13.04 -6.13
N VAL A 189 18.76 12.09 -5.28
CA VAL A 189 18.66 12.30 -3.83
C VAL A 189 19.89 11.69 -3.19
N LEU A 190 20.66 12.49 -2.46
CA LEU A 190 21.91 12.07 -1.85
C LEU A 190 21.75 12.08 -0.31
N VAL A 191 22.24 11.03 0.33
CA VAL A 191 22.44 10.97 1.79
C VAL A 191 23.93 10.82 2.03
N ASP A 192 24.51 11.70 2.81
CA ASP A 192 25.96 11.79 3.05
C ASP A 192 26.83 11.92 1.77
N GLY A 193 26.24 12.42 0.68
CA GLY A 193 26.89 12.58 -0.63
C GLY A 193 26.83 11.35 -1.52
N ILE A 194 26.15 10.28 -1.10
CA ILE A 194 25.93 9.06 -1.87
C ILE A 194 24.46 9.01 -2.31
N ASP A 195 24.22 8.64 -3.57
CA ASP A 195 22.90 8.48 -4.13
C ASP A 195 22.11 7.38 -3.38
N ILE A 196 20.87 7.68 -2.99
CA ILE A 196 20.02 6.75 -2.22
C ILE A 196 19.74 5.44 -2.99
N SER A 197 19.82 5.45 -4.31
CA SER A 197 19.66 4.24 -5.13
C SER A 197 20.72 3.18 -4.81
N ARG A 198 21.90 3.60 -4.39
CA ARG A 198 23.04 2.72 -4.06
C ARG A 198 22.99 2.13 -2.65
N TYR A 199 22.13 2.65 -1.77
CA TYR A 199 21.99 2.12 -0.43
C TYR A 199 21.08 0.90 -0.38
N ASN A 200 21.38 -0.03 0.54
CA ASN A 200 20.44 -1.05 0.94
C ASN A 200 19.17 -0.40 1.49
N THR A 201 18.04 -0.75 0.91
CA THR A 201 16.75 -0.09 1.20
C THR A 201 16.33 -0.23 2.65
N SER A 202 16.51 -1.43 3.25
CA SER A 202 16.18 -1.68 4.66
C SER A 202 17.07 -0.85 5.58
N GLN A 203 18.37 -0.77 5.29
CA GLN A 203 19.32 0.03 6.08
C GLN A 203 19.03 1.52 5.99
N LEU A 204 18.71 2.03 4.79
CA LEU A 204 18.32 3.43 4.62
C LEU A 204 17.02 3.74 5.39
N ARG A 205 16.02 2.87 5.30
CA ARG A 205 14.76 3.03 6.04
C ARG A 205 14.97 2.90 7.55
N ASN A 206 15.97 2.15 8.02
CA ASN A 206 16.28 2.03 9.45
C ASN A 206 16.75 3.34 10.07
N ILE A 207 17.47 4.18 9.34
CA ILE A 207 17.91 5.49 9.83
C ILE A 207 16.85 6.59 9.70
N ILE A 208 15.65 6.28 9.17
CA ILE A 208 14.53 7.20 8.99
C ILE A 208 13.36 6.78 9.88
N GLY A 209 12.85 7.69 10.69
CA GLY A 209 11.58 7.54 11.42
C GLY A 209 10.54 8.49 10.85
N ILE A 210 9.35 7.98 10.57
CA ILE A 210 8.26 8.77 9.97
C ILE A 210 7.05 8.75 10.89
N VAL A 211 6.49 9.92 11.14
CA VAL A 211 5.16 10.11 11.74
C VAL A 211 4.26 10.69 10.67
N THR A 212 3.36 9.88 10.13
CA THR A 212 2.46 10.23 9.03
C THR A 212 1.25 11.02 9.49
N GLN A 213 0.59 11.72 8.58
CA GLN A 213 -0.67 12.45 8.80
C GLN A 213 -1.76 11.53 9.34
N GLU A 214 -1.94 10.36 8.73
CA GLU A 214 -2.81 9.31 9.25
C GLU A 214 -2.07 8.48 10.30
N SER A 215 -2.57 8.50 11.54
CA SER A 215 -2.04 7.68 12.63
C SER A 215 -2.42 6.21 12.45
N ILE A 216 -1.67 5.50 11.61
CA ILE A 216 -1.93 4.08 11.31
C ILE A 216 -1.41 3.22 12.46
N LEU A 217 -2.35 2.55 13.14
CA LEU A 217 -2.07 1.57 14.18
C LEU A 217 -2.65 0.22 13.79
N PHE A 218 -1.94 -0.85 14.18
CA PHE A 218 -2.33 -2.22 13.90
C PHE A 218 -3.27 -2.75 14.99
N HIS A 219 -4.10 -3.72 14.64
CA HIS A 219 -4.96 -4.43 15.57
C HIS A 219 -4.12 -5.32 16.50
N ASP A 220 -3.45 -4.69 17.46
CA ASP A 220 -2.53 -5.32 18.38
C ASP A 220 -2.48 -4.51 19.69
N SER A 221 -1.66 -4.93 20.64
CA SER A 221 -1.41 -4.21 21.87
C SER A 221 -0.71 -2.86 21.62
N ILE A 222 -0.80 -1.94 22.56
CA ILE A 222 -0.05 -0.68 22.54
C ILE A 222 1.44 -0.97 22.52
N ARG A 223 1.90 -1.94 23.31
CA ARG A 223 3.28 -2.43 23.35
C ARG A 223 3.79 -2.76 21.95
N ASN A 224 3.11 -3.67 21.25
CA ASN A 224 3.49 -4.12 19.93
C ASN A 224 3.38 -3.02 18.87
N ASN A 225 2.47 -2.07 19.05
CA ASN A 225 2.40 -0.89 18.20
C ASN A 225 3.58 0.06 18.38
N ILE A 226 4.13 0.21 19.58
CA ILE A 226 5.31 1.05 19.85
C ILE A 226 6.58 0.36 19.36
N SER A 227 6.77 -0.93 19.66
CA SER A 227 7.94 -1.72 19.26
C SER A 227 7.85 -2.31 17.85
N PHE A 228 6.95 -1.80 17.01
CA PHE A 228 6.62 -2.35 15.70
C PHE A 228 7.87 -2.58 14.85
N GLY A 229 8.06 -3.83 14.41
CA GLY A 229 9.20 -4.26 13.60
C GLY A 229 10.43 -4.71 14.40
N ASP A 230 10.37 -4.71 15.74
CA ASP A 230 11.45 -5.25 16.59
C ASP A 230 11.09 -6.65 17.09
N GLU A 231 11.95 -7.63 16.83
CA GLU A 231 11.80 -9.01 17.31
C GLU A 231 12.17 -9.14 18.80
N SER A 232 13.04 -8.24 19.30
CA SER A 232 13.51 -8.21 20.69
C SER A 232 12.96 -7.01 21.45
N ILE A 233 11.76 -7.14 22.01
CA ILE A 233 11.06 -6.05 22.69
C ILE A 233 11.84 -5.60 23.94
N ASN A 234 12.20 -4.31 23.98
CA ASN A 234 12.82 -3.68 25.14
C ASN A 234 11.80 -2.83 25.91
N GLU A 235 11.34 -3.36 27.05
CA GLU A 235 10.34 -2.73 27.92
C GLU A 235 10.72 -1.34 28.41
N GLU A 236 11.95 -1.16 28.86
CA GLU A 236 12.42 0.12 29.37
C GLU A 236 12.36 1.19 28.27
N LYS A 237 12.80 0.83 27.06
CA LYS A 237 12.75 1.70 25.89
C LYS A 237 11.32 2.05 25.45
N ILE A 238 10.36 1.09 25.56
CA ILE A 238 8.94 1.37 25.32
C ILE A 238 8.41 2.42 26.31
N ILE A 239 8.68 2.22 27.59
CA ILE A 239 8.21 3.13 28.64
C ILE A 239 8.81 4.53 28.47
N GLU A 240 10.11 4.61 28.16
CA GLU A 240 10.79 5.87 27.91
C GLU A 240 10.22 6.57 26.67
N SER A 241 10.04 5.85 25.57
CA SER A 241 9.44 6.37 24.35
C SER A 241 8.02 6.89 24.59
N ALA A 242 7.22 6.16 25.36
CA ALA A 242 5.87 6.60 25.72
C ALA A 242 5.87 7.85 26.62
N LYS A 243 6.86 8.01 27.51
CA LYS A 243 7.03 9.21 28.34
C LYS A 243 7.37 10.43 27.48
N VAL A 244 8.36 10.31 26.61
CA VAL A 244 8.79 11.38 25.70
C VAL A 244 7.65 11.78 24.76
N ALA A 245 6.88 10.80 24.25
CA ALA A 245 5.71 11.05 23.40
C ALA A 245 4.48 11.57 24.17
N ASN A 246 4.56 11.86 25.47
CA ASN A 246 3.44 12.21 26.34
C ASN A 246 2.29 11.18 26.31
N ALA A 247 2.58 9.91 26.00
CA ALA A 247 1.61 8.82 25.92
C ALA A 247 1.45 8.07 27.25
N PHE A 248 2.49 8.03 28.08
CA PHE A 248 2.57 7.21 29.28
C PHE A 248 1.38 7.38 30.25
N LYS A 249 0.93 8.62 30.50
CA LYS A 249 -0.15 8.90 31.44
C LYS A 249 -1.46 8.24 31.00
N PHE A 250 -1.88 8.42 29.74
CA PHE A 250 -3.11 7.83 29.26
C PHE A 250 -3.01 6.31 29.13
N ILE A 251 -1.84 5.77 28.71
CA ILE A 251 -1.63 4.32 28.65
C ILE A 251 -1.80 3.70 30.05
N ASN A 252 -1.21 4.28 31.07
CA ASN A 252 -1.33 3.80 32.44
C ASN A 252 -2.73 3.93 33.04
N SER A 253 -3.61 4.76 32.48
CA SER A 253 -5.02 4.86 32.90
C SER A 253 -5.91 3.80 32.28
N LEU A 254 -5.43 3.04 31.29
CA LEU A 254 -6.15 1.91 30.70
C LEU A 254 -6.05 0.68 31.62
N GLU A 255 -7.05 -0.20 31.58
CA GLU A 255 -7.15 -1.40 32.40
C GLU A 255 -5.93 -2.31 32.19
N ASP A 256 -5.61 -2.65 30.93
CA ASP A 256 -4.48 -3.51 30.54
C ASP A 256 -3.22 -2.73 30.21
N LYS A 257 -3.16 -1.41 30.46
CA LYS A 257 -1.99 -0.54 30.24
C LYS A 257 -1.41 -0.75 28.83
N PHE A 258 -0.11 -1.14 28.75
CA PHE A 258 0.61 -1.38 27.50
C PHE A 258 0.09 -2.62 26.73
N ASP A 259 -0.57 -3.56 27.42
CA ASP A 259 -1.11 -4.77 26.79
C ASP A 259 -2.53 -4.58 26.25
N THR A 260 -3.08 -3.36 26.39
CA THR A 260 -4.39 -3.01 25.84
C THR A 260 -4.42 -3.18 24.33
N VAL A 261 -5.31 -4.05 23.82
CA VAL A 261 -5.57 -4.24 22.39
C VAL A 261 -6.47 -3.12 21.86
N ILE A 262 -5.95 -2.32 20.94
CA ILE A 262 -6.55 -1.06 20.50
C ILE A 262 -7.57 -1.16 19.36
N GLY A 263 -7.78 -2.38 18.82
CA GLY A 263 -8.73 -2.62 17.72
C GLY A 263 -8.20 -2.16 16.35
N GLU A 264 -9.01 -2.38 15.32
CA GLU A 264 -8.65 -1.98 13.95
C GLU A 264 -8.38 -0.47 13.88
N ARG A 265 -7.22 -0.08 13.31
CA ARG A 265 -6.78 1.31 13.18
C ARG A 265 -6.85 2.12 14.48
N GLY A 266 -6.82 1.46 15.63
CA GLY A 266 -6.87 2.15 16.94
C GLY A 266 -8.21 2.83 17.24
N LEU A 267 -9.34 2.28 16.77
CA LEU A 267 -10.69 2.87 16.95
C LEU A 267 -11.10 3.11 18.40
N LYS A 268 -10.48 2.41 19.35
CA LYS A 268 -10.74 2.59 20.79
C LYS A 268 -10.06 3.83 21.37
N LEU A 269 -9.18 4.49 20.63
CA LEU A 269 -8.37 5.63 21.06
C LEU A 269 -8.84 6.94 20.41
N SER A 270 -8.63 8.08 21.10
CA SER A 270 -8.81 9.39 20.48
C SER A 270 -7.73 9.66 19.41
N GLY A 271 -7.97 10.63 18.52
CA GLY A 271 -6.99 11.03 17.50
C GLY A 271 -5.63 11.38 18.09
N GLY A 272 -5.61 12.19 19.16
CA GLY A 272 -4.40 12.58 19.84
C GLY A 272 -3.69 11.42 20.57
N GLN A 273 -4.44 10.44 21.08
CA GLN A 273 -3.84 9.23 21.68
C GLN A 273 -3.17 8.38 20.62
N ARG A 274 -3.82 8.15 19.45
CA ARG A 274 -3.23 7.44 18.32
C ARG A 274 -1.94 8.12 17.86
N GLN A 275 -1.98 9.44 17.69
CA GLN A 275 -0.82 10.21 17.24
C GLN A 275 0.37 10.07 18.19
N ARG A 276 0.14 10.14 19.51
CA ARG A 276 1.19 9.96 20.51
C ARG A 276 1.79 8.55 20.49
N ILE A 277 1.01 7.52 20.19
CA ILE A 277 1.57 6.16 20.00
C ILE A 277 2.43 6.10 18.73
N CYS A 278 2.02 6.73 17.62
CA CYS A 278 2.84 6.80 16.42
C CYS A 278 4.16 7.58 16.67
N ILE A 279 4.13 8.64 17.46
CA ILE A 279 5.34 9.36 17.89
C ILE A 279 6.19 8.45 18.77
N ALA A 280 5.62 7.73 19.75
CA ALA A 280 6.36 6.80 20.59
C ALA A 280 7.04 5.69 19.76
N ARG A 281 6.37 5.16 18.73
CA ARG A 281 6.95 4.22 17.75
C ARG A 281 8.17 4.82 17.05
N ALA A 282 8.08 6.05 16.57
CA ALA A 282 9.19 6.72 15.91
C ALA A 282 10.37 6.97 16.88
N ILE A 283 10.09 7.27 18.14
CA ILE A 283 11.12 7.44 19.19
C ILE A 283 11.77 6.10 19.54
N TYR A 284 10.98 5.05 19.69
CA TYR A 284 11.47 3.71 20.01
C TYR A 284 12.49 3.22 18.98
N LYS A 285 12.26 3.50 17.72
CA LYS A 285 13.19 3.18 16.64
C LYS A 285 14.53 3.94 16.77
N ASP A 286 14.54 5.14 17.40
CA ASP A 286 15.69 6.03 17.62
C ASP A 286 16.49 6.40 16.36
N PRO A 287 15.84 6.85 15.29
CA PRO A 287 16.50 7.14 14.04
C PRO A 287 17.21 8.51 14.06
N PRO A 288 18.35 8.69 13.33
CA PRO A 288 19.01 9.98 13.18
C PRO A 288 18.24 10.99 12.32
N ILE A 289 17.30 10.52 11.48
CA ILE A 289 16.43 11.35 10.64
C ILE A 289 14.99 11.14 11.09
N LEU A 290 14.31 12.24 11.43
CA LEU A 290 12.88 12.23 11.78
C LEU A 290 12.08 13.03 10.77
N ILE A 291 10.97 12.46 10.36
CA ILE A 291 10.02 13.08 9.42
C ILE A 291 8.66 13.16 10.09
N PHE A 292 8.08 14.36 10.09
CA PHE A 292 6.73 14.60 10.59
C PHE A 292 5.88 15.15 9.46
N ASP A 293 4.89 14.36 9.00
CA ASP A 293 3.97 14.76 7.97
C ASP A 293 2.63 15.16 8.62
N GLU A 294 2.34 16.46 8.69
CA GLU A 294 1.10 17.04 9.25
C GLU A 294 0.65 16.47 10.61
N ALA A 295 1.58 16.13 11.47
CA ALA A 295 1.34 15.36 12.70
C ALA A 295 0.34 15.97 13.70
N THR A 296 -0.25 17.16 13.45
CA THR A 296 -1.18 17.84 14.36
C THR A 296 -2.49 18.32 13.71
N SER A 297 -2.73 18.01 12.44
CA SER A 297 -3.81 18.63 11.63
C SER A 297 -5.23 18.30 12.07
N SER A 298 -5.47 17.19 12.77
CA SER A 298 -6.81 16.68 13.12
C SER A 298 -7.07 16.57 14.63
N LEU A 299 -6.33 17.32 15.46
CA LEU A 299 -6.38 17.20 16.91
C LEU A 299 -7.16 18.35 17.55
N ASP A 300 -7.78 18.07 18.69
CA ASP A 300 -8.31 19.08 19.61
C ASP A 300 -7.16 19.85 20.31
N SER A 301 -7.43 21.05 20.77
CA SER A 301 -6.39 21.98 21.27
C SER A 301 -5.54 21.45 22.43
N GLU A 302 -6.12 20.63 23.31
CA GLU A 302 -5.39 20.02 24.44
C GLU A 302 -4.46 18.91 23.96
N SER A 303 -4.95 18.02 23.11
CA SER A 303 -4.18 16.96 22.45
C SER A 303 -3.07 17.55 21.58
N GLU A 304 -3.36 18.62 20.85
CA GLU A 304 -2.39 19.33 20.02
C GLU A 304 -1.19 19.84 20.83
N SER A 305 -1.44 20.54 21.94
CA SER A 305 -0.37 21.05 22.80
C SER A 305 0.54 19.93 23.32
N SER A 306 -0.06 18.79 23.68
CA SER A 306 0.68 17.62 24.15
C SER A 306 1.53 16.97 23.05
N VAL A 307 0.99 16.86 21.83
CA VAL A 307 1.70 16.33 20.66
C VAL A 307 2.80 17.26 20.21
N GLN A 308 2.54 18.59 20.20
CA GLN A 308 3.54 19.59 19.84
C GLN A 308 4.77 19.54 20.76
N LYS A 309 4.56 19.45 22.07
CA LYS A 309 5.66 19.30 23.05
C LYS A 309 6.44 18.00 22.81
N ALA A 310 5.77 16.90 22.51
CA ALA A 310 6.43 15.65 22.19
C ALA A 310 7.30 15.78 20.93
N ILE A 311 6.78 16.39 19.86
CA ILE A 311 7.53 16.64 18.63
C ILE A 311 8.77 17.50 18.88
N GLU A 312 8.64 18.60 19.63
CA GLU A 312 9.77 19.50 19.97
C GLU A 312 10.86 18.77 20.78
N GLU A 313 10.47 17.93 21.73
CA GLU A 313 11.42 17.14 22.54
C GLU A 313 12.16 16.11 21.67
N VAL A 314 11.45 15.42 20.81
CA VAL A 314 12.01 14.38 19.93
C VAL A 314 12.96 14.95 18.87
N MET A 315 12.70 16.17 18.39
CA MET A 315 13.57 16.86 17.43
C MET A 315 14.91 17.34 17.98
N LYS A 316 15.09 17.34 19.31
CA LYS A 316 16.37 17.73 19.90
C LYS A 316 17.49 16.79 19.46
N ASN A 317 18.58 17.37 18.99
CA ASN A 317 19.77 16.64 18.53
C ASN A 317 19.57 15.67 17.33
N ARG A 318 18.47 15.80 16.59
CA ARG A 318 18.19 14.98 15.39
C ARG A 318 17.99 15.84 14.15
N THR A 319 18.28 15.28 12.99
CA THR A 319 17.91 15.90 11.71
C THR A 319 16.42 15.71 11.50
N SER A 320 15.67 16.82 11.36
CA SER A 320 14.21 16.74 11.32
C SER A 320 13.64 17.44 10.10
N ILE A 321 12.71 16.77 9.42
CA ILE A 321 11.95 17.31 8.30
C ILE A 321 10.48 17.36 8.72
N ILE A 322 9.85 18.51 8.59
CA ILE A 322 8.47 18.72 9.01
C ILE A 322 7.68 19.24 7.84
N ILE A 323 6.67 18.50 7.39
CA ILE A 323 5.62 19.08 6.55
C ILE A 323 4.64 19.76 7.48
N ALA A 324 4.65 21.08 7.48
CA ALA A 324 3.90 21.86 8.45
C ALA A 324 2.77 22.64 7.77
N HIS A 325 1.59 22.49 8.35
CA HIS A 325 0.40 23.29 8.04
C HIS A 325 0.06 24.27 9.18
N ARG A 326 0.85 24.31 10.27
CA ARG A 326 0.61 25.20 11.43
C ARG A 326 1.82 26.06 11.74
N LEU A 327 1.56 27.32 12.02
CA LEU A 327 2.57 28.34 12.31
C LEU A 327 3.41 27.99 13.56
N SER A 328 2.78 27.37 14.58
CA SER A 328 3.49 26.97 15.82
C SER A 328 4.67 26.03 15.55
N THR A 329 4.52 25.14 14.60
CA THR A 329 5.55 24.16 14.22
C THR A 329 6.67 24.80 13.38
N ILE A 330 6.34 25.81 12.58
CA ILE A 330 7.26 26.46 11.61
C ILE A 330 8.20 27.47 12.29
N LYS A 331 7.79 28.11 13.39
CA LYS A 331 8.56 29.19 14.02
C LYS A 331 9.92 28.75 14.58
N ASN A 332 10.02 27.51 15.03
CA ASN A 332 11.20 26.99 15.78
C ASN A 332 12.12 26.12 14.92
N VAL A 333 12.06 26.24 13.57
CA VAL A 333 12.96 25.51 12.67
C VAL A 333 14.13 26.38 12.20
N ASP A 334 15.23 25.73 11.82
CA ASP A 334 16.43 26.41 11.34
C ASP A 334 16.28 26.95 9.92
N LYS A 335 15.48 26.25 9.10
CA LYS A 335 15.26 26.55 7.68
C LYS A 335 13.83 26.19 7.24
N ILE A 336 13.29 27.00 6.36
CA ILE A 336 11.99 26.79 5.72
C ILE A 336 12.23 26.67 4.22
N ILE A 337 11.62 25.67 3.61
CA ILE A 337 11.59 25.43 2.16
C ILE A 337 10.13 25.59 1.72
N VAL A 338 9.88 26.54 0.84
CA VAL A 338 8.52 26.81 0.31
C VAL A 338 8.42 26.13 -1.04
N VAL A 339 7.47 25.20 -1.15
CA VAL A 339 7.21 24.44 -2.37
C VAL A 339 5.86 24.87 -2.93
N ASP A 340 5.84 25.24 -4.20
CA ASP A 340 4.63 25.60 -4.94
C ASP A 340 4.68 25.02 -6.35
N ASN A 341 3.59 24.33 -6.76
CA ASN A 341 3.47 23.68 -8.08
C ASN A 341 4.68 22.83 -8.47
N GLY A 342 5.20 22.07 -7.50
CA GLY A 342 6.34 21.16 -7.68
C GLY A 342 7.71 21.84 -7.75
N LYS A 343 7.82 23.14 -7.46
CA LYS A 343 9.07 23.90 -7.48
C LYS A 343 9.35 24.52 -6.12
N ILE A 344 10.63 24.68 -5.79
CA ILE A 344 11.05 25.48 -4.64
C ILE A 344 10.99 26.95 -5.06
N VAL A 345 10.17 27.74 -4.37
CA VAL A 345 9.99 29.17 -4.66
C VAL A 345 10.72 30.07 -3.67
N GLU A 346 10.89 29.63 -2.42
CA GLU A 346 11.60 30.37 -1.40
C GLU A 346 12.35 29.43 -0.44
N ILE A 347 13.53 29.84 0.04
CA ILE A 347 14.26 29.16 1.10
C ILE A 347 14.78 30.22 2.06
N GLY A 348 14.55 30.07 3.37
CA GLY A 348 15.08 31.01 4.38
C GLY A 348 14.62 30.70 5.79
N LYS A 349 14.87 31.63 6.70
CA LYS A 349 14.35 31.59 8.08
C LYS A 349 12.98 32.26 8.17
N HIS A 350 12.18 31.89 9.17
CA HIS A 350 10.84 32.45 9.39
C HIS A 350 10.82 33.99 9.36
N ASN A 351 11.75 34.63 10.10
CA ASN A 351 11.81 36.09 10.23
C ASN A 351 12.17 36.81 8.92
N ASP A 352 12.89 36.16 8.02
CA ASP A 352 13.30 36.74 6.75
C ASP A 352 12.18 36.57 5.71
N LEU A 353 11.59 35.37 5.63
CA LEU A 353 10.54 35.05 4.68
C LEU A 353 9.22 35.79 4.96
N ILE A 354 8.89 36.09 6.22
CA ILE A 354 7.67 36.81 6.55
C ILE A 354 7.71 38.26 6.08
N LYS A 355 8.91 38.87 5.98
CA LYS A 355 9.12 40.25 5.55
C LYS A 355 9.11 40.41 4.03
N SER A 356 9.37 39.33 3.29
CA SER A 356 9.52 39.36 1.83
C SER A 356 8.21 39.62 1.07
N ASN A 357 7.05 39.51 1.74
CA ASN A 357 5.69 39.65 1.18
C ASN A 357 5.40 38.74 -0.02
N ASN A 358 6.10 37.62 -0.15
CA ASN A 358 6.00 36.62 -1.19
C ASN A 358 5.03 35.48 -0.81
N VAL A 359 5.23 34.29 -1.40
CA VAL A 359 4.35 33.10 -1.21
C VAL A 359 4.25 32.69 0.24
N TYR A 360 5.39 32.64 0.96
CA TYR A 360 5.41 32.30 2.39
C TYR A 360 4.57 33.24 3.24
N SER A 361 4.72 34.54 3.08
CA SER A 361 3.98 35.50 3.89
C SER A 361 2.47 35.43 3.62
N LYS A 362 2.06 35.19 2.38
CA LYS A 362 0.64 34.96 2.01
C LYS A 362 0.11 33.71 2.69
N PHE A 363 0.87 32.60 2.64
CA PHE A 363 0.53 31.34 3.28
C PHE A 363 0.29 31.50 4.79
N ILE A 364 1.20 32.23 5.49
CA ILE A 364 1.06 32.51 6.92
C ILE A 364 -0.16 33.40 7.22
N LYS A 365 -0.44 34.41 6.41
CA LYS A 365 -1.62 35.26 6.59
C LYS A 365 -2.93 34.47 6.48
N MET A 366 -3.01 33.50 5.58
CA MET A 366 -4.20 32.62 5.42
C MET A 366 -4.40 31.67 6.60
N GLN A 367 -3.35 31.34 7.35
CA GLN A 367 -3.45 30.49 8.54
C GLN A 367 -3.81 31.24 9.84
N ASN A 368 -3.70 32.55 9.85
CA ASN A 368 -4.01 33.41 11.01
C ASN A 368 -5.46 33.97 10.96
N VAL A 369 -6.26 33.56 9.98
CA VAL A 369 -7.69 33.84 9.87
C VAL A 369 -8.49 32.61 10.27
#